data_2d1b0c9ff809294b5fd2fab9b0a01c35
#
_entry.id   2d1b0c9ff809294b5fd2fab9b0a01c35
#
_cell.length_a   1.000
_cell.length_b   1.000
_cell.length_c   1.000
_cell.angle_alpha   90.00
_cell.angle_beta   90.00
_cell.angle_gamma   90.00
#
_symmetry.space_group_name_H-M   'P 1'
#
loop_
_entity.id
_entity.type
_entity.pdbx_description
1 polymer ?
#
loop_
_entity_poly.entity_id
_entity_poly.type
_entity_poly.pdbx_seq_one_letter_code
_entity_poly.pdbx_strand_id
1 'polypeptide(L)'
;MGRGLSSAVLVAGLLPLIAHCWQVSPTLRVLTGIPRAGRWPELRATALEAVLEAARTVADFTVVDCGFCLETDEELSYDSIAPRRNGATLAVLDRADVVLAIGSADAIGLQRLVRGLAELREAEITAPVWVVLNRVRRAAAGRDPGPELAAALDRFAGRRPAALLPDDAAALDLALSAGRTLAEVRPGSSLRHSVRELAQTIAGPDSAGGRTRPGRARAGHRLRR
;
A
#
# COMPACT_ATOMS: atom_id res chain seq x y z
N MET A 1 -5.63 -0.21 24.50
CA MET A 1 -4.97 1.10 24.25
C MET A 1 -4.05 0.93 23.05
N GLY A 2 -4.42 1.45 21.87
CA GLY A 2 -3.63 1.36 20.66
C GLY A 2 -2.37 2.22 20.77
N ARG A 3 -1.20 1.62 20.53
CA ARG A 3 0.05 2.35 20.39
C ARG A 3 0.13 2.85 18.94
N GLY A 4 -0.48 4.01 18.66
CA GLY A 4 -0.37 4.68 17.37
C GLY A 4 0.90 5.50 17.26
N LEU A 5 1.22 5.94 16.03
CA LEU A 5 2.28 6.90 15.78
C LEU A 5 2.07 8.14 16.65
N SER A 6 2.97 8.38 17.60
CA SER A 6 3.03 9.61 18.35
C SER A 6 4.30 10.36 17.94
N SER A 7 4.31 11.68 18.15
CA SER A 7 5.46 12.53 17.82
C SER A 7 6.79 12.03 18.43
N ALA A 8 6.74 11.22 19.47
CA ALA A 8 7.92 10.62 20.09
C ALA A 8 8.57 9.50 19.27
N VAL A 9 7.81 8.82 18.39
CA VAL A 9 8.35 7.76 17.49
C VAL A 9 9.25 8.35 16.42
N LEU A 10 9.06 9.61 16.12
CA LEU A 10 9.64 10.30 14.98
C LEU A 10 11.07 10.83 15.23
N VAL A 11 11.59 10.71 16.45
CA VAL A 11 12.87 11.35 16.81
C VAL A 11 14.04 10.38 16.95
N ALA A 12 13.83 9.06 16.98
CA ALA A 12 14.88 8.20 17.52
C ALA A 12 15.03 6.80 16.89
N GLY A 13 15.26 6.69 15.60
CA GLY A 13 15.89 5.48 15.05
C GLY A 13 15.14 4.13 15.21
N LEU A 14 15.86 3.04 14.98
CA LEU A 14 15.38 1.66 14.84
C LEU A 14 14.65 1.07 16.07
N LEU A 15 15.23 1.21 17.24
CA LEU A 15 14.69 0.61 18.48
C LEU A 15 13.33 1.18 18.88
N PRO A 16 13.09 2.50 18.79
CA PRO A 16 11.77 3.05 19.03
C PRO A 16 10.72 2.58 18.06
N LEU A 17 11.02 2.41 16.77
CA LEU A 17 10.07 1.90 15.79
C LEU A 17 9.57 0.51 16.20
N ILE A 18 10.47 -0.42 16.48
CA ILE A 18 10.12 -1.79 16.90
C ILE A 18 9.28 -1.77 18.19
N ALA A 19 9.63 -0.94 19.16
CA ALA A 19 8.91 -0.85 20.43
C ALA A 19 7.46 -0.34 20.29
N HIS A 20 7.13 0.37 19.19
CA HIS A 20 5.78 0.86 18.90
C HIS A 20 4.97 -0.07 18.02
N CYS A 21 5.60 -1.07 17.40
CA CYS A 21 4.90 -2.08 16.62
C CYS A 21 4.27 -3.15 17.51
N TRP A 22 3.09 -3.60 17.12
CA TRP A 22 2.48 -4.81 17.65
C TRP A 22 3.07 -6.02 16.95
N GLN A 23 3.60 -6.98 17.68
CA GLN A 23 4.01 -8.25 17.12
C GLN A 23 2.81 -9.17 17.02
N VAL A 24 2.34 -9.43 15.80
CA VAL A 24 1.20 -10.32 15.50
C VAL A 24 1.67 -11.77 15.38
N SER A 25 2.84 -11.99 14.77
CA SER A 25 3.49 -13.29 14.65
C SER A 25 5.01 -13.10 14.69
N PRO A 26 5.81 -14.19 14.71
CA PRO A 26 7.27 -14.06 14.65
C PRO A 26 7.78 -13.26 13.43
N THR A 27 7.01 -13.25 12.34
CA THR A 27 7.38 -12.60 11.06
C THR A 27 6.52 -11.39 10.70
N LEU A 28 5.50 -11.05 11.50
CA LEU A 28 4.59 -9.94 11.20
C LEU A 28 4.50 -8.96 12.36
N ARG A 29 4.80 -7.71 12.06
CA ARG A 29 4.59 -6.57 12.95
C ARG A 29 3.62 -5.59 12.32
N VAL A 30 2.83 -4.93 13.15
CA VAL A 30 1.87 -3.92 12.71
C VAL A 30 2.13 -2.63 13.48
N LEU A 31 2.37 -1.55 12.74
CA LEU A 31 2.35 -0.20 13.26
C LEU A 31 1.00 0.41 12.89
N THR A 32 0.16 0.66 13.88
CA THR A 32 -1.16 1.27 13.65
C THR A 32 -1.00 2.75 13.30
N GLY A 33 -1.87 3.26 12.43
CA GLY A 33 -1.94 4.67 12.11
C GLY A 33 -2.50 5.52 13.25
N ILE A 34 -2.90 6.75 12.93
CA ILE A 34 -3.53 7.66 13.91
C ILE A 34 -4.92 7.17 14.30
N PRO A 35 -5.28 7.24 15.61
CA PRO A 35 -6.56 6.70 16.10
C PRO A 35 -7.79 7.56 15.72
N ARG A 36 -7.57 8.80 15.27
CA ARG A 36 -8.63 9.74 14.87
C ARG A 36 -8.20 10.51 13.63
N ALA A 37 -9.07 10.57 12.62
CA ALA A 37 -8.79 11.27 11.37
C ALA A 37 -8.37 12.73 11.57
N GLY A 38 -8.96 13.47 12.51
CA GLY A 38 -8.60 14.86 12.80
C GLY A 38 -7.17 15.08 13.30
N ARG A 39 -6.44 14.02 13.66
CA ARG A 39 -5.03 14.10 14.07
C ARG A 39 -4.03 14.00 12.92
N TRP A 40 -4.51 14.04 11.67
CA TRP A 40 -3.64 14.00 10.50
C TRP A 40 -2.49 15.04 10.52
N PRO A 41 -2.62 16.27 11.12
CA PRO A 41 -1.51 17.21 11.16
C PRO A 41 -0.29 16.72 11.97
N GLU A 42 -0.47 15.67 12.77
CA GLU A 42 0.63 15.05 13.52
C GLU A 42 1.52 14.16 12.64
N LEU A 43 1.01 13.71 11.49
CA LEU A 43 1.75 12.90 10.52
C LEU A 43 2.49 13.81 9.54
N ARG A 44 3.63 14.34 9.95
CA ARG A 44 4.47 15.14 9.08
C ARG A 44 5.19 14.23 8.07
N ALA A 45 5.28 14.67 6.81
CA ALA A 45 5.94 13.93 5.74
C ALA A 45 7.38 13.53 6.11
N THR A 46 8.18 14.48 6.59
CA THR A 46 9.59 14.23 7.00
C THR A 46 9.73 13.19 8.11
N ALA A 47 8.78 13.17 9.01
CA ALA A 47 8.76 12.21 10.09
C ALA A 47 8.40 10.80 9.62
N LEU A 48 7.44 10.71 8.69
CA LEU A 48 7.06 9.46 8.06
C LEU A 48 8.20 8.89 7.19
N GLU A 49 8.92 9.75 6.48
CA GLU A 49 10.11 9.34 5.72
C GLU A 49 11.17 8.67 6.61
N ALA A 50 11.44 9.24 7.79
CA ALA A 50 12.35 8.64 8.77
C ALA A 50 11.86 7.26 9.27
N VAL A 51 10.54 7.12 9.47
CA VAL A 51 9.93 5.82 9.83
C VAL A 51 10.07 4.80 8.72
N LEU A 52 9.84 5.19 7.46
CA LEU A 52 9.98 4.30 6.30
C LEU A 52 11.43 3.86 6.10
N GLU A 53 12.39 4.77 6.27
CA GLU A 53 13.81 4.43 6.19
C GLU A 53 14.22 3.44 7.31
N ALA A 54 13.75 3.66 8.53
CA ALA A 54 13.96 2.72 9.63
C ALA A 54 13.30 1.37 9.35
N ALA A 55 12.08 1.35 8.78
CA ALA A 55 11.38 0.13 8.44
C ALA A 55 12.13 -0.74 7.44
N ARG A 56 12.84 -0.13 6.47
CA ARG A 56 13.70 -0.83 5.50
C ARG A 56 14.83 -1.64 6.15
N THR A 57 15.22 -1.31 7.37
CA THR A 57 16.28 -2.01 8.09
C THR A 57 15.77 -3.13 8.99
N VAL A 58 14.46 -3.16 9.29
CA VAL A 58 13.85 -4.14 10.21
C VAL A 58 12.97 -5.17 9.52
N ALA A 59 12.55 -4.93 8.29
CA ALA A 59 11.65 -5.81 7.56
C ALA A 59 12.07 -5.96 6.11
N ASP A 60 11.92 -7.16 5.56
CA ASP A 60 12.14 -7.43 4.13
C ASP A 60 11.07 -6.74 3.28
N PHE A 61 9.85 -6.63 3.82
CA PHE A 61 8.71 -5.97 3.20
C PHE A 61 7.99 -5.09 4.19
N THR A 62 7.66 -3.87 3.76
CA THR A 62 6.79 -2.95 4.49
C THR A 62 5.59 -2.61 3.62
N VAL A 63 4.39 -2.97 4.08
CA VAL A 63 3.13 -2.64 3.40
C VAL A 63 2.51 -1.46 4.11
N VAL A 64 2.23 -0.38 3.38
CA VAL A 64 1.62 0.83 3.92
C VAL A 64 0.22 0.99 3.34
N ASP A 65 -0.78 1.05 4.21
CA ASP A 65 -2.16 1.37 3.84
C ASP A 65 -2.32 2.90 3.80
N CYS A 66 -2.52 3.42 2.60
CA CYS A 66 -2.59 4.86 2.33
C CYS A 66 -4.03 5.33 2.13
N GLY A 67 -4.29 6.60 2.45
CA GLY A 67 -5.51 7.26 2.05
C GLY A 67 -5.63 7.34 0.52
N PHE A 68 -6.86 7.46 0.04
CA PHE A 68 -7.18 7.51 -1.40
C PHE A 68 -7.09 8.92 -2.01
N CYS A 69 -6.98 9.99 -1.21
CA CYS A 69 -6.86 11.35 -1.69
C CYS A 69 -5.41 11.70 -2.02
N LEU A 70 -5.18 12.19 -3.24
CA LEU A 70 -3.87 12.62 -3.74
C LEU A 70 -3.80 14.12 -4.02
N GLU A 71 -4.91 14.84 -3.83
CA GLU A 71 -4.99 16.27 -4.08
C GLU A 71 -3.94 17.05 -3.27
N THR A 72 -3.23 17.94 -3.94
CA THR A 72 -2.33 18.90 -3.31
C THR A 72 -3.11 20.17 -3.02
N ASP A 73 -3.05 20.67 -1.78
CA ASP A 73 -3.64 21.95 -1.40
C ASP A 73 -2.87 23.09 -2.10
N GLU A 74 -3.38 23.56 -3.24
CA GLU A 74 -2.75 24.63 -4.03
C GLU A 74 -2.67 25.96 -3.27
N GLU A 75 -3.63 26.23 -2.38
CA GLU A 75 -3.67 27.48 -1.59
C GLU A 75 -2.54 27.60 -0.56
N LEU A 76 -1.87 26.50 -0.19
CA LEU A 76 -0.78 26.48 0.79
C LEU A 76 0.60 26.35 0.16
N SER A 77 0.74 26.47 -1.15
CA SER A 77 2.01 26.27 -1.86
C SER A 77 3.03 27.40 -1.65
N TYR A 78 2.64 28.53 -1.08
CA TYR A 78 3.55 29.61 -0.74
C TYR A 78 4.03 29.54 0.70
N ASP A 79 5.20 28.91 0.88
CA ASP A 79 6.12 29.08 2.02
C ASP A 79 5.59 28.79 3.46
N SER A 80 4.58 27.91 3.60
CA SER A 80 4.11 27.59 4.94
C SER A 80 4.61 26.21 5.40
N ILE A 81 5.20 26.18 6.63
CA ILE A 81 5.55 24.97 7.38
C ILE A 81 4.28 24.17 7.79
N ALA A 82 3.11 24.59 7.34
CA ALA A 82 1.84 23.98 7.68
C ALA A 82 1.74 22.54 7.16
N PRO A 83 1.22 21.60 7.96
CA PRO A 83 1.01 20.23 7.52
C PRO A 83 0.02 20.20 6.36
N ARG A 84 0.37 19.48 5.27
CA ARG A 84 -0.52 19.25 4.13
C ARG A 84 -1.38 18.02 4.40
N ARG A 85 -2.69 18.10 4.16
CA ARG A 85 -3.65 17.03 4.48
C ARG A 85 -3.27 15.67 3.88
N ASN A 86 -2.82 15.66 2.63
CA ASN A 86 -2.41 14.44 1.93
C ASN A 86 -0.89 14.23 1.91
N GLY A 87 -0.12 15.07 2.61
CA GLY A 87 1.34 15.04 2.62
C GLY A 87 1.93 13.70 3.08
N ALA A 88 1.26 13.03 4.02
CA ALA A 88 1.67 11.70 4.47
C ALA A 88 1.53 10.64 3.36
N THR A 89 0.40 10.62 2.65
CA THR A 89 0.17 9.70 1.52
C THR A 89 1.16 9.95 0.40
N LEU A 90 1.38 11.20 0.01
CA LEU A 90 2.32 11.55 -1.06
C LEU A 90 3.76 11.19 -0.68
N ALA A 91 4.17 11.41 0.58
CA ALA A 91 5.50 11.01 1.06
C ALA A 91 5.71 9.48 1.04
N VAL A 92 4.68 8.69 1.33
CA VAL A 92 4.76 7.22 1.20
C VAL A 92 4.89 6.81 -0.26
N LEU A 93 4.08 7.39 -1.15
CA LEU A 93 4.08 7.06 -2.57
C LEU A 93 5.42 7.41 -3.24
N ASP A 94 6.01 8.54 -2.89
CA ASP A 94 7.34 8.97 -3.37
C ASP A 94 8.47 8.00 -2.95
N ARG A 95 8.32 7.36 -1.78
CA ARG A 95 9.30 6.42 -1.23
C ARG A 95 9.00 4.95 -1.54
N ALA A 96 7.87 4.67 -2.17
CA ALA A 96 7.45 3.32 -2.49
C ALA A 96 8.35 2.66 -3.54
N ASP A 97 8.65 1.37 -3.38
CA ASP A 97 9.27 0.56 -4.43
C ASP A 97 8.24 0.04 -5.43
N VAL A 98 6.99 -0.12 -4.99
CA VAL A 98 5.82 -0.51 -5.80
C VAL A 98 4.58 0.12 -5.20
N VAL A 99 3.69 0.65 -6.04
CA VAL A 99 2.36 1.13 -5.65
C VAL A 99 1.31 0.14 -6.13
N LEU A 100 0.45 -0.32 -5.22
CA LEU A 100 -0.71 -1.13 -5.55
C LEU A 100 -1.95 -0.22 -5.62
N ALA A 101 -2.41 0.09 -6.83
CA ALA A 101 -3.66 0.81 -7.03
C ALA A 101 -4.82 -0.17 -7.00
N ILE A 102 -5.58 -0.18 -5.90
CA ILE A 102 -6.65 -1.15 -5.66
C ILE A 102 -8.00 -0.52 -5.94
N GLY A 103 -8.79 -1.14 -6.82
CA GLY A 103 -10.16 -0.74 -7.12
C GLY A 103 -11.15 -1.89 -6.96
N SER A 104 -12.43 -1.57 -6.68
CA SER A 104 -13.51 -2.56 -6.68
C SER A 104 -13.87 -2.95 -8.12
N ALA A 105 -14.17 -4.23 -8.35
CA ALA A 105 -14.53 -4.78 -9.66
C ALA A 105 -16.01 -4.54 -10.01
N ASP A 106 -16.51 -3.34 -9.74
CA ASP A 106 -17.83 -2.86 -10.15
C ASP A 106 -17.70 -1.54 -10.92
N ALA A 107 -18.77 -1.08 -11.57
CA ALA A 107 -18.73 0.08 -12.45
C ALA A 107 -18.24 1.35 -11.73
N ILE A 108 -18.68 1.58 -10.50
CA ILE A 108 -18.28 2.76 -9.71
C ILE A 108 -16.82 2.62 -9.26
N GLY A 109 -16.42 1.43 -8.81
CA GLY A 109 -15.07 1.12 -8.39
C GLY A 109 -14.06 1.29 -9.52
N LEU A 110 -14.39 0.82 -10.72
CA LEU A 110 -13.56 0.99 -11.93
C LEU A 110 -13.43 2.46 -12.31
N GLN A 111 -14.51 3.23 -12.29
CA GLN A 111 -14.46 4.67 -12.58
C GLN A 111 -13.55 5.42 -11.59
N ARG A 112 -13.67 5.13 -10.30
CA ARG A 112 -12.81 5.72 -9.25
C ARG A 112 -11.35 5.31 -9.43
N LEU A 113 -11.10 4.05 -9.78
CA LEU A 113 -9.75 3.56 -10.03
C LEU A 113 -9.09 4.26 -11.22
N VAL A 114 -9.83 4.42 -12.34
CA VAL A 114 -9.34 5.13 -13.52
C VAL A 114 -8.99 6.58 -13.18
N ARG A 115 -9.83 7.26 -12.40
CA ARG A 115 -9.55 8.61 -11.90
C ARG A 115 -8.30 8.63 -11.00
N GLY A 116 -8.21 7.74 -10.01
CA GLY A 116 -7.03 7.66 -9.12
C GLY A 116 -5.73 7.35 -9.86
N LEU A 117 -5.79 6.56 -10.95
CA LEU A 117 -4.62 6.32 -11.82
C LEU A 117 -4.20 7.57 -12.60
N ALA A 118 -5.14 8.47 -12.94
CA ALA A 118 -4.81 9.77 -13.52
C ALA A 118 -4.16 10.69 -12.47
N GLU A 119 -4.73 10.77 -11.27
CA GLU A 119 -4.18 11.53 -10.14
C GLU A 119 -2.77 11.07 -9.75
N LEU A 120 -2.49 9.75 -9.75
CA LEU A 120 -1.14 9.21 -9.52
C LEU A 120 -0.13 9.66 -10.59
N ARG A 121 -0.57 9.83 -11.83
CA ARG A 121 0.27 10.36 -12.91
C ARG A 121 0.55 11.85 -12.74
N GLU A 122 -0.47 12.62 -12.37
CA GLU A 122 -0.37 14.06 -12.09
C GLU A 122 0.55 14.34 -10.89
N ALA A 123 0.54 13.46 -9.89
CA ALA A 123 1.43 13.52 -8.74
C ALA A 123 2.87 13.07 -9.05
N GLU A 124 3.20 12.75 -10.32
CA GLU A 124 4.53 12.37 -10.81
C GLU A 124 5.18 11.20 -10.04
N ILE A 125 4.37 10.26 -9.53
CA ILE A 125 4.86 9.09 -8.81
C ILE A 125 5.70 8.23 -9.72
N THR A 126 6.98 8.06 -9.36
CA THR A 126 7.99 7.33 -10.17
C THR A 126 7.97 5.83 -9.95
N ALA A 127 7.42 5.36 -8.85
CA ALA A 127 7.29 3.94 -8.54
C ALA A 127 6.38 3.22 -9.55
N PRO A 128 6.68 1.96 -9.92
CA PRO A 128 5.79 1.18 -10.77
C PRO A 128 4.43 1.00 -10.08
N VAL A 129 3.37 1.37 -10.81
CA VAL A 129 1.98 1.23 -10.34
C VAL A 129 1.38 -0.05 -10.89
N TRP A 130 0.99 -0.95 -10.01
CA TRP A 130 0.30 -2.21 -10.32
C TRP A 130 -1.17 -2.10 -9.96
N VAL A 131 -2.02 -2.44 -10.90
CA VAL A 131 -3.48 -2.37 -10.72
C VAL A 131 -3.99 -3.68 -10.17
N VAL A 132 -4.77 -3.62 -9.09
CA VAL A 132 -5.41 -4.78 -8.47
C VAL A 132 -6.92 -4.56 -8.42
N LEU A 133 -7.68 -5.48 -9.00
CA LEU A 133 -9.13 -5.46 -8.88
C LEU A 133 -9.59 -6.37 -7.75
N ASN A 134 -10.28 -5.78 -6.78
CA ASN A 134 -10.81 -6.46 -5.61
C ASN A 134 -12.33 -6.70 -5.75
N ARG A 135 -12.87 -7.61 -4.96
CA ARG A 135 -14.29 -7.98 -4.94
C ARG A 135 -14.81 -8.47 -6.29
N VAL A 136 -14.00 -9.25 -6.99
CA VAL A 136 -14.40 -9.83 -8.27
C VAL A 136 -15.46 -10.89 -8.06
N ARG A 137 -16.65 -10.70 -8.65
CA ARG A 137 -17.79 -11.62 -8.53
C ARG A 137 -18.13 -12.20 -9.90
N ARG A 138 -18.28 -13.52 -9.97
CA ARG A 138 -18.68 -14.21 -11.21
C ARG A 138 -20.06 -13.78 -11.69
N ALA A 139 -21.02 -13.60 -10.76
CA ALA A 139 -22.40 -13.24 -11.10
C ALA A 139 -22.57 -11.86 -11.72
N ALA A 140 -21.64 -10.93 -11.48
CA ALA A 140 -21.75 -9.55 -11.96
C ALA A 140 -21.21 -9.36 -13.39
N ALA A 141 -20.42 -10.32 -13.90
CA ALA A 141 -19.71 -10.17 -15.16
C ALA A 141 -19.80 -11.43 -16.07
N GLY A 142 -20.76 -12.32 -15.83
CA GLY A 142 -20.92 -13.54 -16.63
C GLY A 142 -20.05 -14.72 -16.16
N ARG A 143 -19.60 -15.58 -17.10
CA ARG A 143 -18.88 -16.81 -16.77
C ARG A 143 -17.47 -16.59 -16.23
N ASP A 144 -16.75 -15.63 -16.80
CA ASP A 144 -15.41 -15.24 -16.39
C ASP A 144 -15.27 -13.71 -16.48
N PRO A 145 -15.33 -13.01 -15.34
CA PRO A 145 -15.23 -11.56 -15.31
C PRO A 145 -13.84 -11.02 -15.66
N GLY A 146 -12.81 -11.86 -15.60
CA GLY A 146 -11.41 -11.46 -15.79
C GLY A 146 -11.15 -10.77 -17.14
N PRO A 147 -11.49 -11.38 -18.27
CA PRO A 147 -11.26 -10.79 -19.60
C PRO A 147 -12.00 -9.47 -19.81
N GLU A 148 -13.26 -9.37 -19.34
CA GLU A 148 -14.07 -8.15 -19.48
C GLU A 148 -13.51 -7.00 -18.63
N LEU A 149 -13.14 -7.28 -17.39
CA LEU A 149 -12.52 -6.31 -16.49
C LEU A 149 -11.16 -5.85 -17.02
N ALA A 150 -10.36 -6.78 -17.57
CA ALA A 150 -9.07 -6.43 -18.16
C ALA A 150 -9.25 -5.57 -19.41
N ALA A 151 -10.21 -5.88 -20.27
CA ALA A 151 -10.52 -5.09 -21.46
C ALA A 151 -11.03 -3.68 -21.10
N ALA A 152 -11.86 -3.57 -20.07
CA ALA A 152 -12.33 -2.28 -19.57
C ALA A 152 -11.17 -1.41 -19.05
N LEU A 153 -10.29 -1.96 -18.23
CA LEU A 153 -9.11 -1.24 -17.74
C LEU A 153 -8.15 -0.85 -18.87
N ASP A 154 -7.90 -1.74 -19.81
CA ASP A 154 -7.05 -1.45 -20.96
C ASP A 154 -7.62 -0.28 -21.78
N ARG A 155 -8.94 -0.31 -22.04
CA ARG A 155 -9.64 0.75 -22.78
C ARG A 155 -9.62 2.11 -22.09
N PHE A 156 -9.85 2.17 -20.77
CA PHE A 156 -10.04 3.42 -20.04
C PHE A 156 -8.81 3.95 -19.34
N ALA A 157 -7.85 3.09 -19.02
CA ALA A 157 -6.62 3.44 -18.31
C ALA A 157 -5.33 3.04 -19.03
N GLY A 158 -5.42 2.31 -20.15
CA GLY A 158 -4.25 1.77 -20.85
C GLY A 158 -3.44 0.79 -20.00
N ARG A 159 -4.10 0.08 -19.08
CA ARG A 159 -3.47 -0.80 -18.09
C ARG A 159 -4.18 -2.13 -17.99
N ARG A 160 -3.42 -3.18 -17.67
CA ARG A 160 -3.98 -4.49 -17.33
C ARG A 160 -3.87 -4.73 -15.82
N PRO A 161 -4.82 -5.46 -15.21
CA PRO A 161 -4.72 -5.81 -13.81
C PRO A 161 -3.56 -6.78 -13.58
N ALA A 162 -2.77 -6.51 -12.54
CA ALA A 162 -1.73 -7.42 -12.05
C ALA A 162 -2.33 -8.58 -11.24
N ALA A 163 -3.48 -8.35 -10.61
CA ALA A 163 -4.21 -9.38 -9.89
C ALA A 163 -5.72 -9.11 -9.88
N LEU A 164 -6.49 -10.20 -9.83
CA LEU A 164 -7.93 -10.23 -9.63
C LEU A 164 -8.20 -10.95 -8.30
N LEU A 165 -8.73 -10.22 -7.32
CA LEU A 165 -9.02 -10.76 -6.01
C LEU A 165 -10.51 -11.09 -5.91
N PRO A 166 -10.89 -12.36 -5.77
CA PRO A 166 -12.29 -12.76 -5.69
C PRO A 166 -12.97 -12.22 -4.42
N ASP A 167 -14.25 -11.96 -4.51
CA ASP A 167 -15.08 -11.59 -3.37
C ASP A 167 -15.32 -12.82 -2.48
N ASP A 168 -14.81 -12.78 -1.25
CA ASP A 168 -14.98 -13.83 -0.23
C ASP A 168 -15.35 -13.19 1.11
N ALA A 169 -16.48 -12.46 1.10
CA ALA A 169 -16.95 -11.74 2.27
C ALA A 169 -17.13 -12.67 3.49
N ALA A 170 -17.68 -13.86 3.28
CA ALA A 170 -17.91 -14.82 4.35
C ALA A 170 -16.62 -15.27 5.05
N ALA A 171 -15.53 -15.45 4.29
CA ALA A 171 -14.25 -15.81 4.88
C ALA A 171 -13.60 -14.63 5.63
N LEU A 172 -13.79 -13.41 5.11
CA LEU A 172 -13.31 -12.18 5.75
C LEU A 172 -14.08 -11.88 7.05
N ASP A 173 -15.41 -12.04 7.05
CA ASP A 173 -16.25 -11.85 8.23
C ASP A 173 -15.88 -12.85 9.34
N LEU A 174 -15.61 -14.11 8.96
CA LEU A 174 -15.13 -15.12 9.89
C LEU A 174 -13.76 -14.74 10.48
N ALA A 175 -12.82 -14.26 9.65
CA ALA A 175 -11.51 -13.83 10.11
C ALA A 175 -11.60 -12.64 11.07
N LEU A 176 -12.42 -11.66 10.72
CA LEU A 176 -12.65 -10.47 11.53
C LEU A 176 -13.28 -10.82 12.88
N SER A 177 -14.36 -11.63 12.89
CA SER A 177 -15.04 -12.04 14.12
C SER A 177 -14.16 -12.89 15.03
N ALA A 178 -13.26 -13.67 14.47
CA ALA A 178 -12.30 -14.48 15.22
C ALA A 178 -11.05 -13.68 15.69
N GLY A 179 -10.87 -12.44 15.22
CA GLY A 179 -9.65 -11.66 15.46
C GLY A 179 -8.39 -12.33 14.92
N ARG A 180 -8.51 -13.09 13.81
CA ARG A 180 -7.45 -13.89 13.20
C ARG A 180 -7.32 -13.56 11.71
N THR A 181 -6.17 -13.90 11.14
CA THR A 181 -5.94 -13.68 9.72
C THR A 181 -6.75 -14.65 8.85
N LEU A 182 -7.04 -14.25 7.60
CA LEU A 182 -7.67 -15.12 6.61
C LEU A 182 -6.87 -16.42 6.40
N ALA A 183 -5.55 -16.33 6.46
CA ALA A 183 -4.66 -17.49 6.32
C ALA A 183 -4.83 -18.53 7.42
N GLU A 184 -5.20 -18.10 8.63
CA GLU A 184 -5.40 -18.98 9.79
C GLU A 184 -6.80 -19.60 9.83
N VAL A 185 -7.84 -18.83 9.45
CA VAL A 185 -9.25 -19.30 9.57
C VAL A 185 -9.75 -20.01 8.30
N ARG A 186 -9.25 -19.62 7.13
CA ARG A 186 -9.64 -20.16 5.81
C ARG A 186 -8.44 -20.34 4.89
N PRO A 187 -7.51 -21.27 5.20
CA PRO A 187 -6.30 -21.47 4.42
C PRO A 187 -6.57 -21.87 2.95
N GLY A 188 -7.74 -22.46 2.66
CA GLY A 188 -8.17 -22.82 1.30
C GLY A 188 -9.00 -21.74 0.56
N SER A 189 -9.16 -20.53 1.11
CA SER A 189 -9.90 -19.44 0.44
C SER A 189 -9.24 -19.06 -0.88
N SER A 190 -10.05 -18.89 -1.93
CA SER A 190 -9.57 -18.42 -3.24
C SER A 190 -8.98 -17.01 -3.15
N LEU A 191 -9.57 -16.14 -2.32
CA LEU A 191 -9.01 -14.80 -2.05
C LEU A 191 -7.61 -14.90 -1.45
N ARG A 192 -7.41 -15.78 -0.45
CA ARG A 192 -6.07 -16.00 0.13
C ARG A 192 -5.05 -16.47 -0.92
N HIS A 193 -5.46 -17.37 -1.82
CA HIS A 193 -4.56 -17.84 -2.89
C HIS A 193 -4.17 -16.68 -3.82
N SER A 194 -5.13 -15.89 -4.28
CA SER A 194 -4.84 -14.74 -5.17
C SER A 194 -3.96 -13.70 -4.49
N VAL A 195 -4.18 -13.39 -3.20
CA VAL A 195 -3.30 -12.49 -2.44
C VAL A 195 -1.89 -13.06 -2.29
N ARG A 196 -1.76 -14.37 -2.08
CA ARG A 196 -0.46 -15.03 -2.02
C ARG A 196 0.30 -14.98 -3.34
N GLU A 197 -0.38 -15.21 -4.45
CA GLU A 197 0.21 -15.13 -5.81
C GLU A 197 0.68 -13.69 -6.10
N LEU A 198 -0.13 -12.69 -5.76
CA LEU A 198 0.27 -11.28 -5.86
C LEU A 198 1.51 -10.99 -5.01
N ALA A 199 1.53 -11.44 -3.76
CA ALA A 199 2.68 -11.26 -2.87
C ALA A 199 3.95 -11.94 -3.41
N GLN A 200 3.85 -13.14 -3.96
CA GLN A 200 4.96 -13.84 -4.61
C GLN A 200 5.48 -13.09 -5.84
N THR A 201 4.57 -12.51 -6.63
CA THR A 201 4.95 -11.70 -7.80
C THR A 201 5.70 -10.43 -7.37
N ILE A 202 5.26 -9.77 -6.31
CA ILE A 202 5.95 -8.58 -5.75
C ILE A 202 7.32 -8.96 -5.18
N ALA A 203 7.37 -10.06 -4.46
CA ALA A 203 8.60 -10.54 -3.83
C ALA A 203 9.68 -10.94 -4.85
N GLY A 204 9.28 -11.35 -6.05
CA GLY A 204 10.17 -11.86 -7.09
C GLY A 204 10.69 -13.28 -6.81
N PRO A 205 11.32 -13.93 -7.80
CA PRO A 205 11.74 -15.32 -7.72
C PRO A 205 12.84 -15.59 -6.67
N ASP A 206 13.62 -14.57 -6.29
CA ASP A 206 14.73 -14.73 -5.34
C ASP A 206 14.33 -14.68 -3.86
N SER A 207 13.07 -14.36 -3.55
CA SER A 207 12.61 -14.19 -2.15
C SER A 207 12.22 -15.48 -1.46
N ALA A 208 12.13 -16.59 -2.20
CA ALA A 208 11.79 -17.91 -1.64
C ALA A 208 12.96 -18.60 -0.93
N GLY A 209 14.18 -18.09 -1.05
CA GLY A 209 15.35 -18.58 -0.34
C GLY A 209 16.04 -17.42 0.34
N GLY A 210 15.98 -17.35 1.67
CA GLY A 210 16.52 -16.30 2.52
C GLY A 210 17.94 -15.86 2.16
N ARG A 211 18.06 -14.95 1.21
CA ARG A 211 19.30 -14.31 0.80
C ARG A 211 19.17 -12.81 1.01
N THR A 212 20.03 -12.30 1.85
CA THR A 212 20.34 -10.88 2.01
C THR A 212 20.55 -10.21 0.65
N ARG A 213 19.73 -9.22 0.33
CA ARG A 213 19.91 -8.34 -0.83
C ARG A 213 21.25 -7.62 -0.75
N PRO A 214 22.13 -7.70 -1.78
CA PRO A 214 23.29 -6.81 -1.84
C PRO A 214 22.78 -5.37 -1.98
N GLY A 215 23.32 -4.47 -1.15
CA GLY A 215 22.96 -3.06 -1.12
C GLY A 215 23.04 -2.44 -2.52
N ARG A 216 21.98 -1.74 -2.93
CA ARG A 216 21.92 -0.94 -4.17
C ARG A 216 23.03 0.10 -4.12
N ALA A 217 24.02 -0.05 -4.99
CA ALA A 217 25.05 0.94 -5.21
C ALA A 217 24.42 2.28 -5.58
N ARG A 218 24.68 3.33 -4.79
CA ARG A 218 24.32 4.70 -5.09
C ARG A 218 24.93 5.07 -6.45
N ALA A 219 24.10 5.32 -7.46
CA ALA A 219 24.52 5.96 -8.69
C ALA A 219 24.99 7.38 -8.33
N GLY A 220 26.30 7.59 -8.30
CA GLY A 220 26.92 8.87 -8.05
C GLY A 220 26.55 9.86 -9.16
N HIS A 221 25.88 10.93 -8.78
CA HIS A 221 25.64 12.09 -9.62
C HIS A 221 26.99 12.78 -9.86
N ARG A 222 27.63 12.53 -11.01
CA ARG A 222 28.79 13.29 -11.46
C ARG A 222 28.30 14.66 -11.93
N LEU A 223 28.51 15.68 -11.10
CA LEU A 223 28.53 17.07 -11.52
C LEU A 223 29.63 17.22 -12.61
N ARG A 224 29.23 17.53 -13.83
CA ARG A 224 30.13 18.10 -14.84
C ARG A 224 30.18 19.62 -14.63
N ARG A 225 31.41 20.12 -14.51
CA ARG A 225 31.75 21.55 -14.61
C ARG A 225 31.48 22.08 -16.01
#